data_b58cabac25094c18f6d99a1839b3217e
#
_entry.id   b58cabac25094c18f6d99a1839b3217e
#
_cell.length_a   1.000
_cell.length_b   1.000
_cell.length_c   1.000
_cell.angle_alpha   90.00
_cell.angle_beta   90.00
_cell.angle_gamma   90.00
#
_symmetry.space_group_name_H-M   'P 1'
#
loop_
_entity.id
_entity.type
_entity.pdbx_description
1 polymer ?
#
loop_
_entity_poly.entity_id
_entity_poly.type
_entity_poly.pdbx_seq_one_letter_code
_entity_poly.pdbx_strand_id
1 'polypeptide(L)'
;MKVFIDKAVHEEIVSFYEAAMNHHITLDEATVLKKVDRLYDAMESLGTYAEIYPIARLKSNWISKGYQEFICEDFHFAYRIYVLENGEKIVRVHDAVHSLLYH
;
A
#
# COMPACT_ATOMS: atom_id res chain seq x y z
N MET A 1 5.46 -4.86 15.02
CA MET A 1 4.80 -3.54 15.11
C MET A 1 3.36 -3.65 14.64
N LYS A 2 2.48 -2.85 15.20
CA LYS A 2 1.11 -2.73 14.67
C LYS A 2 1.13 -1.96 13.36
N VAL A 3 0.27 -2.34 12.44
CA VAL A 3 0.12 -1.69 11.14
C VAL A 3 -1.23 -0.99 11.08
N PHE A 4 -1.21 0.29 10.77
CA PHE A 4 -2.41 1.09 10.53
C PHE A 4 -2.44 1.47 9.05
N ILE A 5 -3.62 1.40 8.45
CA ILE A 5 -3.80 1.66 7.03
C ILE A 5 -4.74 2.85 6.88
N ASP A 6 -4.27 3.91 6.24
CA ASP A 6 -5.08 5.11 6.02
C ASP A 6 -6.25 4.83 5.09
N LYS A 7 -7.33 5.54 5.30
CA LYS A 7 -8.55 5.43 4.50
C LYS A 7 -8.27 5.61 3.00
N ALA A 8 -7.36 6.52 2.66
CA ALA A 8 -6.98 6.77 1.28
C ALA A 8 -6.44 5.53 0.57
N VAL A 9 -5.74 4.64 1.30
CA VAL A 9 -5.21 3.39 0.75
C VAL A 9 -6.35 2.45 0.37
N HIS A 10 -7.33 2.29 1.26
CA HIS A 10 -8.50 1.45 0.99
C HIS A 10 -9.28 1.98 -0.23
N GLU A 11 -9.46 3.29 -0.31
CA GLU A 11 -10.17 3.93 -1.43
C GLU A 11 -9.45 3.72 -2.76
N GLU A 12 -8.13 3.83 -2.78
CA GLU A 12 -7.34 3.59 -4.00
C GLU A 12 -7.46 2.16 -4.50
N ILE A 13 -7.37 1.19 -3.59
CA ILE A 13 -7.50 -0.24 -3.95
C ILE A 13 -8.89 -0.51 -4.52
N VAL A 14 -9.93 -0.07 -3.84
CA VAL A 14 -11.32 -0.28 -4.26
C VAL A 14 -11.59 0.40 -5.60
N SER A 15 -11.20 1.67 -5.73
CA SER A 15 -11.43 2.44 -6.96
C SER A 15 -10.74 1.82 -8.16
N PHE A 16 -9.51 1.35 -8.00
CA PHE A 16 -8.78 0.72 -9.09
C PHE A 16 -9.48 -0.54 -9.57
N TYR A 17 -9.85 -1.44 -8.66
CA TYR A 17 -10.46 -2.71 -9.05
C TYR A 17 -11.90 -2.55 -9.54
N GLU A 18 -12.66 -1.61 -9.01
CA GLU A 18 -13.99 -1.29 -9.54
C GLU A 18 -13.89 -0.81 -10.98
N ALA A 19 -12.98 0.11 -11.26
CA ALA A 19 -12.74 0.61 -12.61
C ALA A 19 -12.29 -0.52 -13.54
N ALA A 20 -11.37 -1.38 -13.08
CA ALA A 20 -10.87 -2.50 -13.87
C ALA A 20 -11.99 -3.50 -14.22
N MET A 21 -12.82 -3.85 -13.25
CA MET A 21 -13.95 -4.77 -13.49
C MET A 21 -14.99 -4.18 -14.44
N ASN A 22 -15.21 -2.87 -14.37
CA ASN A 22 -16.16 -2.19 -15.26
C ASN A 22 -15.68 -2.14 -16.71
N HIS A 23 -14.37 -2.19 -16.94
CA HIS A 23 -13.76 -2.08 -18.27
C HIS A 23 -13.28 -3.42 -18.84
N HIS A 24 -13.17 -4.47 -18.02
CA HIS A 24 -12.63 -5.76 -18.41
C HIS A 24 -13.60 -6.89 -18.09
N ILE A 25 -14.31 -7.38 -19.08
CA ILE A 25 -15.28 -8.45 -18.92
C ILE A 25 -14.66 -9.79 -18.50
N THR A 26 -13.34 -9.95 -18.67
CA THR A 26 -12.63 -11.17 -18.30
C THR A 26 -12.12 -11.15 -16.86
N LEU A 27 -12.20 -10.02 -16.18
CA LEU A 27 -11.77 -9.89 -14.81
C LEU A 27 -12.92 -10.21 -13.87
N ASP A 28 -12.85 -11.35 -13.20
CA ASP A 28 -13.92 -11.79 -12.31
C ASP A 28 -13.69 -11.36 -10.85
N GLU A 29 -14.78 -11.34 -10.10
CA GLU A 29 -14.77 -10.91 -8.71
C GLU A 29 -13.90 -11.81 -7.82
N ALA A 30 -13.93 -13.12 -8.04
CA ALA A 30 -13.14 -14.05 -7.24
C ALA A 30 -11.63 -13.80 -7.39
N THR A 31 -11.16 -13.53 -8.60
CA THR A 31 -9.77 -13.19 -8.88
C THR A 31 -9.38 -11.87 -8.20
N VAL A 32 -10.25 -10.87 -8.29
CA VAL A 32 -10.03 -9.58 -7.65
C VAL A 32 -9.92 -9.73 -6.13
N LEU A 33 -10.83 -10.48 -5.52
CA LEU A 33 -10.81 -10.69 -4.07
C LEU A 33 -9.51 -11.35 -3.60
N LYS A 34 -9.00 -12.34 -4.36
CA LYS A 34 -7.71 -12.96 -4.05
C LYS A 34 -6.56 -11.96 -4.11
N LYS A 35 -6.55 -11.09 -5.12
CA LYS A 35 -5.52 -10.05 -5.25
C LYS A 35 -5.59 -9.05 -4.10
N VAL A 36 -6.79 -8.63 -3.74
CA VAL A 36 -7.01 -7.70 -2.62
C VAL A 36 -6.53 -8.33 -1.30
N ASP A 37 -6.85 -9.60 -1.05
CA ASP A 37 -6.38 -10.31 0.13
C ASP A 37 -4.86 -10.33 0.22
N ARG A 38 -4.17 -10.55 -0.90
CA ARG A 38 -2.70 -10.52 -0.94
C ARG A 38 -2.15 -9.14 -0.64
N LEU A 39 -2.81 -8.07 -1.10
CA LEU A 39 -2.40 -6.69 -0.79
C LEU A 39 -2.48 -6.43 0.71
N TYR A 40 -3.57 -6.83 1.36
CA TYR A 40 -3.72 -6.64 2.80
C TYR A 40 -2.75 -7.50 3.60
N ASP A 41 -2.53 -8.75 3.19
CA ASP A 41 -1.53 -9.61 3.82
C ASP A 41 -0.13 -9.00 3.71
N ALA A 42 0.20 -8.43 2.56
CA ALA A 42 1.47 -7.76 2.35
C ALA A 42 1.63 -6.52 3.25
N MET A 43 0.59 -5.70 3.37
CA MET A 43 0.62 -4.55 4.27
C MET A 43 0.76 -4.98 5.73
N GLU A 44 0.06 -6.02 6.15
CA GLU A 44 0.20 -6.55 7.52
C GLU A 44 1.61 -7.09 7.79
N SER A 45 2.28 -7.63 6.77
CA SER A 45 3.66 -8.10 6.91
C SER A 45 4.64 -6.99 7.26
N LEU A 46 4.28 -5.73 7.01
CA LEU A 46 5.09 -4.58 7.41
C LEU A 46 5.29 -4.50 8.93
N GLY A 47 4.42 -5.12 9.71
CA GLY A 47 4.62 -5.23 11.15
C GLY A 47 5.93 -5.89 11.51
N THR A 48 6.44 -6.79 10.64
CA THR A 48 7.72 -7.48 10.81
C THR A 48 8.83 -6.90 9.94
N TYR A 49 8.52 -6.50 8.71
CA TYR A 49 9.53 -6.20 7.68
C TYR A 49 9.65 -4.71 7.31
N ALA A 50 8.95 -3.81 7.98
CA ALA A 50 8.93 -2.38 7.59
C ALA A 50 10.31 -1.73 7.49
N GLU A 51 11.28 -2.17 8.28
CA GLU A 51 12.61 -1.53 8.34
C GLU A 51 13.51 -1.89 7.16
N ILE A 52 13.17 -2.93 6.38
CA ILE A 52 14.04 -3.41 5.29
C ILE A 52 13.80 -2.73 3.94
N TYR A 53 12.65 -2.09 3.75
CA TYR A 53 12.34 -1.45 2.47
C TYR A 53 12.94 -0.05 2.37
N PRO A 54 13.37 0.36 1.17
CA PRO A 54 14.03 1.65 1.00
C PRO A 54 13.05 2.82 1.02
N ILE A 55 13.60 4.02 1.19
CA ILE A 55 12.85 5.27 1.01
C ILE A 55 12.46 5.40 -0.46
N ALA A 56 11.27 5.94 -0.72
CA ALA A 56 10.76 6.18 -2.07
C ALA A 56 11.75 7.01 -2.90
N ARG A 57 11.92 6.66 -4.19
CA ARG A 57 12.92 7.28 -5.06
C ARG A 57 12.34 8.00 -6.25
N LEU A 58 11.09 7.71 -6.63
CA LEU A 58 10.51 8.21 -7.88
C LEU A 58 9.38 9.20 -7.67
N LYS A 59 8.45 8.91 -6.78
CA LYS A 59 7.27 9.75 -6.57
C LYS A 59 7.62 10.92 -5.64
N SER A 60 7.64 12.14 -6.21
CA SER A 60 8.17 13.31 -5.52
C SER A 60 7.47 13.64 -4.19
N ASN A 61 6.14 13.50 -4.13
CA ASN A 61 5.42 13.74 -2.88
C ASN A 61 5.72 12.72 -1.79
N TRP A 62 6.04 11.47 -2.17
CA TRP A 62 6.47 10.46 -1.21
C TRP A 62 7.89 10.71 -0.73
N ILE A 63 8.78 11.13 -1.65
CA ILE A 63 10.17 11.49 -1.31
C ILE A 63 10.17 12.65 -0.32
N SER A 64 9.40 13.71 -0.59
CA SER A 64 9.38 14.89 0.26
C SER A 64 8.85 14.62 1.68
N LYS A 65 8.01 13.60 1.83
CA LYS A 65 7.47 13.18 3.13
C LYS A 65 8.31 12.14 3.84
N GLY A 66 9.38 11.67 3.20
CA GLY A 66 10.26 10.66 3.76
C GLY A 66 9.63 9.27 3.88
N TYR A 67 8.67 8.96 3.02
CA TYR A 67 8.02 7.65 3.03
C TYR A 67 8.94 6.56 2.50
N GLN A 68 8.83 5.38 3.09
CA GLN A 68 9.38 4.16 2.53
C GLN A 68 8.38 3.57 1.55
N GLU A 69 8.86 2.81 0.60
CA GLU A 69 8.03 2.24 -0.46
C GLU A 69 8.23 0.75 -0.58
N PHE A 70 7.14 -0.01 -0.75
CA PHE A 70 7.23 -1.40 -1.18
C PHE A 70 6.18 -1.69 -2.25
N ILE A 71 6.41 -2.76 -3.01
CA ILE A 71 5.59 -3.13 -4.16
C ILE A 71 5.02 -4.53 -3.93
N CYS A 72 3.72 -4.69 -4.17
CA CYS A 72 3.03 -5.98 -4.12
C CYS A 72 1.88 -5.99 -5.12
N GLU A 73 1.74 -7.06 -5.89
CA GLU A 73 0.61 -7.27 -6.83
C GLU A 73 0.36 -6.06 -7.74
N ASP A 74 1.41 -5.44 -8.25
CA ASP A 74 1.37 -4.25 -9.11
C ASP A 74 0.95 -2.96 -8.40
N PHE A 75 0.82 -2.96 -7.08
CA PHE A 75 0.62 -1.75 -6.30
C PHE A 75 1.92 -1.30 -5.64
N HIS A 76 2.13 0.01 -5.64
CA HIS A 76 3.16 0.68 -4.86
C HIS A 76 2.52 1.23 -3.60
N PHE A 77 3.12 0.96 -2.45
CA PHE A 77 2.64 1.43 -1.15
C PHE A 77 3.66 2.34 -0.51
N ALA A 78 3.19 3.46 0.02
CA ALA A 78 4.02 4.38 0.80
C ALA A 78 3.66 4.26 2.27
N TYR A 79 4.67 4.10 3.12
CA TYR A 79 4.45 3.97 4.55
C TYR A 79 5.56 4.65 5.34
N ARG A 80 5.33 4.82 6.62
CA ARG A 80 6.33 5.35 7.54
C ARG A 80 6.23 4.64 8.89
N ILE A 81 7.37 4.51 9.54
CA ILE A 81 7.46 3.98 10.91
C ILE A 81 7.42 5.16 11.87
N TYR A 82 6.57 5.09 12.88
CA TYR A 82 6.45 6.11 13.91
C TYR A 82 6.81 5.52 15.27
N VAL A 83 7.49 6.32 16.09
CA VAL A 83 7.82 5.97 17.46
C VAL A 83 6.85 6.73 18.38
N LEU A 84 6.09 6.00 19.17
CA LEU A 84 5.15 6.57 20.13
C LEU A 84 5.88 7.06 21.38
N GLU A 85 5.19 7.86 22.21
CA GLU A 85 5.78 8.42 23.43
C GLU A 85 6.34 7.34 24.38
N ASN A 86 5.70 6.17 24.42
CA ASN A 86 6.17 5.05 25.24
C ASN A 86 7.32 4.26 24.62
N GLY A 87 7.85 4.70 23.48
CA GLY A 87 8.93 4.02 22.75
C GLY A 87 8.47 2.91 21.81
N GLU A 88 7.18 2.57 21.82
CA GLU A 88 6.61 1.57 20.91
C GLU A 88 6.63 2.10 19.47
N LYS A 89 6.97 1.23 18.52
CA LYS A 89 6.95 1.57 17.10
C LYS A 89 5.68 1.04 16.43
N ILE A 90 5.14 1.84 15.54
CA ILE A 90 4.01 1.47 14.69
C ILE A 90 4.35 1.77 13.23
N VAL A 91 3.66 1.07 12.32
CA VAL A 91 3.72 1.35 10.88
C VAL A 91 2.42 1.98 10.45
N ARG A 92 2.49 3.01 9.64
CA ARG A 92 1.31 3.61 9.03
C ARG A 92 1.46 3.64 7.52
N VAL A 93 0.57 2.95 6.82
CA VAL A 93 0.50 2.96 5.36
C VAL A 93 -0.35 4.16 4.95
N HIS A 94 0.28 5.12 4.28
CA HIS A 94 -0.32 6.41 3.98
C HIS A 94 -0.94 6.50 2.60
N ASP A 95 -0.37 5.81 1.63
CA ASP A 95 -0.78 5.95 0.24
C ASP A 95 -0.55 4.66 -0.52
N ALA A 96 -1.29 4.51 -1.61
CA ALA A 96 -1.16 3.39 -2.52
C ALA A 96 -1.46 3.86 -3.94
N VAL A 97 -0.75 3.30 -4.92
CA VAL A 97 -1.02 3.59 -6.32
C VAL A 97 -0.70 2.36 -7.16
N HIS A 98 -1.56 2.05 -8.12
CA HIS A 98 -1.28 0.96 -9.06
C HIS A 98 -0.18 1.37 -10.03
N SER A 99 0.66 0.41 -10.44
CA SER A 99 1.81 0.67 -11.32
C SER A 99 1.45 1.40 -12.62
N LEU A 100 0.26 1.17 -13.16
CA LEU A 100 -0.22 1.85 -14.36
C LEU A 100 -0.44 3.36 -14.15
N LEU A 101 -0.66 3.78 -12.91
CA LEU A 101 -0.92 5.18 -12.52
C LEU A 101 0.26 5.80 -11.78
N TYR A 102 1.34 5.05 -11.62
CA TYR A 102 2.51 5.49 -10.86
C TYR A 102 3.37 6.44 -11.68
N HIS A 103 3.47 7.66 -11.20
CA HIS A 103 4.25 8.72 -11.85
C HIS A 103 5.14 9.48 -10.87
#